data_3b9bfe6fc9f7d6a3615c31aabc3066c3
#
_entry.id   3b9bfe6fc9f7d6a3615c31aabc3066c3
#
_cell.length_a   1.000
_cell.length_b   1.000
_cell.length_c   1.000
_cell.angle_alpha   90.00
_cell.angle_beta   90.00
_cell.angle_gamma   90.00
#
_symmetry.space_group_name_H-M   'P 1'
#
loop_
_entity.id
_entity.type
_entity.pdbx_description
1 polymer ?
#
loop_
_entity_poly.entity_id
_entity_poly.type
_entity_poly.pdbx_seq_one_letter_code
_entity_poly.pdbx_strand_id
1 'polypeptide(L)'
;KLNKPLYTVACHDDLTAADLVGRHLIGPNGTYWQDGPLTRAVREGGICYLDEIVEARKDTTVVLHPLADDRRILPLERTGELLQAAPGFMLVVSYNPGYQNLLKGMKASTRQRFVALRFSYPEPMLEQQIVMQESQIDAELAAKLVDLAGALRRLESDLDEVASTRLLIYAGRMISSGMPPLQVCRCCLAEPLSDDLLTVEALMEVARLYFAE
;
A
#
# COMPACT_ATOMS: atom_id res chain seq x y z
N LYS A 1 -14.44 1.90 -14.45
CA LYS A 1 -14.83 3.00 -13.54
C LYS A 1 -16.20 2.65 -13.00
N LEU A 2 -16.27 2.32 -11.71
CA LEU A 2 -17.49 1.75 -11.10
C LEU A 2 -18.54 2.81 -10.74
N ASN A 3 -18.20 4.11 -10.85
CA ASN A 3 -19.07 5.24 -10.49
C ASN A 3 -19.72 5.10 -9.09
N LYS A 4 -18.90 4.69 -8.10
CA LYS A 4 -19.30 4.48 -6.71
C LYS A 4 -18.49 5.38 -5.79
N PRO A 5 -19.03 5.84 -4.66
CA PRO A 5 -18.27 6.52 -3.64
C PRO A 5 -17.15 5.61 -3.11
N LEU A 6 -15.95 6.17 -2.97
CA LEU A 6 -14.77 5.50 -2.44
C LEU A 6 -14.38 6.14 -1.11
N TYR A 7 -14.30 5.31 -0.09
CA TYR A 7 -13.85 5.68 1.25
C TYR A 7 -12.52 4.99 1.53
N THR A 8 -11.44 5.76 1.52
CA THR A 8 -10.07 5.24 1.76
C THR A 8 -9.66 5.54 3.19
N VAL A 9 -9.12 4.53 3.87
CA VAL A 9 -8.58 4.62 5.22
C VAL A 9 -7.19 3.99 5.22
N ALA A 10 -6.18 4.77 5.60
CA ALA A 10 -4.86 4.24 5.91
C ALA A 10 -4.88 3.61 7.30
N CYS A 11 -4.54 2.33 7.39
CA CYS A 11 -4.52 1.61 8.65
C CYS A 11 -3.18 1.82 9.36
N HIS A 12 -3.23 1.95 10.69
CA HIS A 12 -2.07 2.10 11.56
C HIS A 12 -2.42 1.61 12.98
N ASP A 13 -1.43 1.48 13.84
CA ASP A 13 -1.60 0.91 15.20
C ASP A 13 -2.60 1.68 16.09
N ASP A 14 -2.79 2.98 15.86
CA ASP A 14 -3.73 3.80 16.65
C ASP A 14 -5.16 3.79 16.08
N LEU A 15 -5.38 3.22 14.90
CA LEU A 15 -6.71 3.14 14.29
C LEU A 15 -7.63 2.23 15.13
N THR A 16 -8.73 2.79 15.61
CA THR A 16 -9.73 2.05 16.38
C THR A 16 -10.93 1.64 15.54
N ALA A 17 -11.68 0.65 16.02
CA ALA A 17 -12.95 0.28 15.41
C ALA A 17 -13.93 1.47 15.35
N ALA A 18 -13.90 2.39 16.35
CA ALA A 18 -14.72 3.58 16.36
C ALA A 18 -14.39 4.57 15.24
N ASP A 19 -13.12 4.64 14.82
CA ASP A 19 -12.72 5.50 13.68
C ASP A 19 -13.27 4.97 12.36
N LEU A 20 -13.39 3.66 12.22
CA LEU A 20 -13.99 3.02 11.06
C LEU A 20 -15.53 3.09 11.08
N VAL A 21 -16.12 2.74 12.22
CA VAL A 21 -17.56 2.56 12.36
C VAL A 21 -18.28 3.88 12.62
N GLY A 22 -17.76 4.69 13.53
CA GLY A 22 -18.34 5.96 13.90
C GLY A 22 -18.31 6.21 15.40
N ARG A 23 -18.67 7.42 15.78
CA ARG A 23 -18.62 7.89 17.17
C ARG A 23 -19.68 8.94 17.48
N HIS A 24 -19.99 9.07 18.76
CA HIS A 24 -20.81 10.18 19.22
C HIS A 24 -19.94 11.45 19.30
N LEU A 25 -20.48 12.54 18.80
CA LEU A 25 -19.92 13.87 18.91
C LEU A 25 -20.83 14.75 19.75
N ILE A 26 -20.23 15.73 20.44
CA ILE A 26 -20.96 16.74 21.18
C ILE A 26 -21.15 17.96 20.27
N GLY A 27 -22.38 18.34 20.05
CA GLY A 27 -22.76 19.53 19.28
C GLY A 27 -23.55 20.53 20.12
N PRO A 28 -23.95 21.67 19.52
CA PRO A 28 -24.71 22.74 20.25
C PRO A 28 -26.04 22.26 20.83
N ASN A 29 -26.64 21.22 20.19
CA ASN A 29 -27.96 20.69 20.59
C ASN A 29 -27.86 19.33 21.30
N GLY A 30 -26.69 18.95 21.81
CA GLY A 30 -26.46 17.69 22.51
C GLY A 30 -25.56 16.72 21.73
N THR A 31 -25.58 15.46 22.14
CA THR A 31 -24.77 14.41 21.52
C THR A 31 -25.47 13.86 20.30
N TYR A 32 -24.73 13.71 19.19
CA TYR A 32 -25.20 13.06 17.97
C TYR A 32 -24.22 12.02 17.49
N TRP A 33 -24.71 11.03 16.76
CA TRP A 33 -23.89 10.00 16.12
C TRP A 33 -23.35 10.50 14.78
N GLN A 34 -22.07 10.23 14.50
CA GLN A 34 -21.44 10.45 13.22
C GLN A 34 -20.92 9.12 12.66
N ASP A 35 -21.42 8.72 11.52
CA ASP A 35 -20.95 7.54 10.81
C ASP A 35 -19.47 7.69 10.39
N GLY A 36 -18.68 6.66 10.65
CA GLY A 36 -17.31 6.54 10.13
C GLY A 36 -17.29 6.12 8.65
N PRO A 37 -16.09 6.08 8.04
CA PRO A 37 -15.95 5.79 6.61
C PRO A 37 -16.49 4.41 6.22
N LEU A 38 -16.31 3.39 7.05
CA LEU A 38 -16.85 2.05 6.83
C LEU A 38 -18.38 2.05 6.82
N THR A 39 -19.00 2.66 7.85
CA THR A 39 -20.47 2.72 7.95
C THR A 39 -21.08 3.48 6.78
N ARG A 40 -20.47 4.60 6.37
CA ARG A 40 -20.90 5.37 5.20
C ARG A 40 -20.84 4.52 3.92
N ALA A 41 -19.72 3.82 3.69
CA ALA A 41 -19.59 2.92 2.54
C ALA A 41 -20.67 1.82 2.55
N VAL A 42 -20.93 1.23 3.73
CA VAL A 42 -21.96 0.18 3.91
C VAL A 42 -23.36 0.70 3.59
N ARG A 43 -23.73 1.90 4.09
CA ARG A 43 -25.05 2.52 3.87
C ARG A 43 -25.26 2.91 2.42
N GLU A 44 -24.23 3.45 1.77
CA GLU A 44 -24.34 4.03 0.42
C GLU A 44 -24.08 2.99 -0.69
N GLY A 45 -23.72 1.76 -0.35
CA GLY A 45 -23.30 0.76 -1.35
C GLY A 45 -22.00 1.11 -2.05
N GLY A 46 -21.15 1.88 -1.38
CA GLY A 46 -19.85 2.35 -1.84
C GLY A 46 -18.74 1.32 -1.68
N ILE A 47 -17.50 1.77 -1.92
CA ILE A 47 -16.28 0.99 -1.72
C ILE A 47 -15.58 1.52 -0.47
N CYS A 48 -15.31 0.62 0.48
CA CYS A 48 -14.41 0.91 1.60
C CYS A 48 -13.06 0.27 1.29
N TYR A 49 -12.02 1.08 1.12
CA TYR A 49 -10.65 0.65 0.90
C TYR A 49 -9.81 0.88 2.15
N LEU A 50 -9.33 -0.21 2.73
CA LEU A 50 -8.46 -0.20 3.91
C LEU A 50 -7.04 -0.50 3.46
N ASP A 51 -6.20 0.50 3.45
CA ASP A 51 -4.80 0.41 3.05
C ASP A 51 -3.95 -0.07 4.23
N GLU A 52 -3.02 -0.98 3.97
CA GLU A 52 -2.12 -1.59 4.98
C GLU A 52 -2.88 -2.20 6.17
N ILE A 53 -3.93 -3.00 5.91
CA ILE A 53 -4.83 -3.55 6.95
C ILE A 53 -4.11 -4.29 8.06
N VAL A 54 -2.94 -4.83 7.79
CA VAL A 54 -2.11 -5.57 8.77
C VAL A 54 -1.46 -4.67 9.81
N GLU A 55 -1.36 -3.37 9.54
CA GLU A 55 -0.90 -2.38 10.51
C GLU A 55 -1.99 -1.99 11.51
N ALA A 56 -3.26 -2.29 11.22
CA ALA A 56 -4.34 -2.08 12.16
C ALA A 56 -4.29 -3.10 13.31
N ARG A 57 -4.77 -2.68 14.47
CA ARG A 57 -4.93 -3.56 15.64
C ARG A 57 -5.89 -4.71 15.32
N LYS A 58 -5.64 -5.86 15.94
CA LYS A 58 -6.47 -7.08 15.73
C LYS A 58 -7.94 -6.89 16.12
N ASP A 59 -8.22 -6.09 17.15
CA ASP A 59 -9.58 -5.76 17.59
C ASP A 59 -10.31 -4.91 16.53
N THR A 60 -9.61 -4.00 15.86
CA THR A 60 -10.16 -3.20 14.76
C THR A 60 -10.59 -4.06 13.57
N THR A 61 -9.82 -5.11 13.24
CA THR A 61 -10.14 -5.98 12.10
C THR A 61 -11.34 -6.91 12.35
N VAL A 62 -11.70 -7.18 13.59
CA VAL A 62 -12.85 -8.07 13.94
C VAL A 62 -14.17 -7.49 13.44
N VAL A 63 -14.33 -6.18 13.42
CA VAL A 63 -15.56 -5.52 12.95
C VAL A 63 -15.84 -5.78 11.46
N LEU A 64 -14.82 -6.16 10.69
CA LEU A 64 -14.94 -6.44 9.26
C LEU A 64 -15.53 -7.83 8.98
N HIS A 65 -15.42 -8.79 9.92
CA HIS A 65 -15.76 -10.18 9.67
C HIS A 65 -17.23 -10.39 9.24
N PRO A 66 -18.23 -9.79 9.90
CA PRO A 66 -19.63 -9.97 9.50
C PRO A 66 -19.98 -9.30 8.16
N LEU A 67 -19.17 -8.33 7.72
CA LEU A 67 -19.30 -7.71 6.40
C LEU A 67 -18.66 -8.53 5.29
N ALA A 68 -17.58 -9.25 5.62
CA ALA A 68 -16.80 -10.03 4.67
C ALA A 68 -17.32 -11.47 4.48
N ASP A 69 -18.39 -11.86 5.18
CA ASP A 69 -19.04 -13.16 5.01
C ASP A 69 -20.49 -13.01 4.48
N ASP A 70 -21.21 -14.11 4.33
CA ASP A 70 -22.55 -14.16 3.74
C ASP A 70 -23.60 -13.31 4.47
N ARG A 71 -23.36 -12.97 5.72
CA ARG A 71 -24.26 -12.12 6.52
C ARG A 71 -24.34 -10.70 5.98
N ARG A 72 -23.22 -10.16 5.49
CA ARG A 72 -23.13 -8.80 4.93
C ARG A 72 -23.69 -7.72 5.86
N ILE A 73 -23.40 -7.81 7.18
CA ILE A 73 -23.90 -6.88 8.20
C ILE A 73 -22.77 -6.17 8.93
N LEU A 74 -23.04 -4.94 9.35
CA LEU A 74 -22.19 -4.17 10.26
C LEU A 74 -22.95 -3.90 11.56
N PRO A 75 -22.58 -4.53 12.69
CA PRO A 75 -23.14 -4.21 13.98
C PRO A 75 -22.66 -2.83 14.44
N LEU A 76 -23.58 -1.92 14.70
CA LEU A 76 -23.31 -0.60 15.30
C LEU A 76 -23.69 -0.67 16.79
N GLU A 77 -22.82 -1.26 17.60
CA GLU A 77 -23.09 -1.56 19.03
C GLU A 77 -23.51 -0.31 19.82
N ARG A 78 -22.93 0.86 19.50
CA ARG A 78 -23.21 2.12 20.22
C ARG A 78 -24.58 2.70 19.92
N THR A 79 -25.18 2.36 18.79
CA THR A 79 -26.53 2.79 18.40
C THR A 79 -27.56 1.66 18.50
N GLY A 80 -27.11 0.42 18.71
CA GLY A 80 -27.97 -0.78 18.71
C GLY A 80 -28.46 -1.19 17.33
N GLU A 81 -27.93 -0.62 16.24
CA GLU A 81 -28.33 -0.92 14.87
C GLU A 81 -27.54 -2.11 14.31
N LEU A 82 -28.23 -3.02 13.62
CA LEU A 82 -27.62 -4.01 12.76
C LEU A 82 -27.76 -3.54 11.30
N LEU A 83 -26.72 -2.88 10.78
CA LEU A 83 -26.75 -2.29 9.45
C LEU A 83 -26.49 -3.36 8.39
N GLN A 84 -27.47 -3.61 7.52
CA GLN A 84 -27.32 -4.46 6.34
C GLN A 84 -26.56 -3.69 5.26
N ALA A 85 -25.56 -4.31 4.66
CA ALA A 85 -24.82 -3.70 3.57
C ALA A 85 -25.73 -3.44 2.36
N ALA A 86 -25.75 -2.19 1.91
CA ALA A 86 -26.51 -1.80 0.73
C ALA A 86 -26.00 -2.51 -0.53
N PRO A 87 -26.86 -2.71 -1.54
CA PRO A 87 -26.47 -3.33 -2.80
C PRO A 87 -25.26 -2.65 -3.43
N GLY A 88 -24.27 -3.43 -3.80
CA GLY A 88 -23.06 -2.93 -4.44
C GLY A 88 -21.95 -2.50 -3.48
N PHE A 89 -22.14 -2.57 -2.15
CA PHE A 89 -21.05 -2.40 -1.19
C PHE A 89 -19.91 -3.35 -1.46
N MET A 90 -18.68 -2.84 -1.43
CA MET A 90 -17.46 -3.61 -1.60
C MET A 90 -16.45 -3.23 -0.52
N LEU A 91 -15.88 -4.23 0.14
CA LEU A 91 -14.74 -4.08 1.05
C LEU A 91 -13.48 -4.49 0.32
N VAL A 92 -12.52 -3.58 0.22
CA VAL A 92 -11.20 -3.80 -0.39
C VAL A 92 -10.14 -3.59 0.68
N VAL A 93 -9.19 -4.49 0.76
CA VAL A 93 -8.07 -4.40 1.70
C VAL A 93 -6.76 -4.61 0.96
N SER A 94 -5.72 -3.86 1.32
CA SER A 94 -4.36 -4.10 0.85
C SER A 94 -3.42 -4.45 1.98
N TYR A 95 -2.37 -5.16 1.67
CA TYR A 95 -1.24 -5.40 2.57
C TYR A 95 -0.04 -5.94 1.81
N ASN A 96 1.15 -5.74 2.37
CA ASN A 96 2.41 -6.27 1.84
C ASN A 96 2.80 -7.54 2.61
N PRO A 97 2.79 -8.73 1.99
CA PRO A 97 3.05 -9.99 2.70
C PRO A 97 4.51 -10.20 3.13
N GLY A 98 5.48 -9.51 2.54
CA GLY A 98 6.92 -9.72 2.74
C GLY A 98 7.51 -9.03 3.98
N TYR A 99 6.94 -7.93 4.44
CA TYR A 99 7.50 -7.07 5.49
C TYR A 99 6.99 -7.37 6.89
N GLN A 100 6.32 -8.49 7.07
CA GLN A 100 5.63 -8.75 8.33
C GLN A 100 6.47 -9.61 9.25
N ASN A 101 6.79 -9.06 10.41
CA ASN A 101 7.00 -9.89 11.59
C ASN A 101 5.90 -10.96 11.62
N LEU A 102 6.26 -12.22 11.77
CA LEU A 102 5.36 -13.39 11.81
C LEU A 102 4.11 -13.21 12.70
N LEU A 103 4.10 -12.18 13.55
CA LEU A 103 3.03 -11.83 14.48
C LEU A 103 1.94 -10.89 13.91
N LYS A 104 2.21 -10.13 12.83
CA LYS A 104 1.26 -9.14 12.27
C LYS A 104 0.48 -9.62 11.04
N GLY A 105 0.74 -10.81 10.52
CA GLY A 105 0.04 -11.33 9.34
C GLY A 105 -1.47 -11.49 9.54
N MET A 106 -2.24 -11.25 8.48
CA MET A 106 -3.69 -11.49 8.49
C MET A 106 -3.98 -12.96 8.77
N LYS A 107 -4.84 -13.25 9.77
CA LYS A 107 -5.24 -14.63 10.11
C LYS A 107 -5.80 -15.35 8.88
N ALA A 108 -5.49 -16.65 8.75
CA ALA A 108 -5.98 -17.47 7.65
C ALA A 108 -7.53 -17.43 7.53
N SER A 109 -8.25 -17.46 8.66
CA SER A 109 -9.70 -17.35 8.70
C SER A 109 -10.24 -16.03 8.17
N THR A 110 -9.49 -14.93 8.31
CA THR A 110 -9.84 -13.62 7.74
C THR A 110 -9.57 -13.62 6.25
N ARG A 111 -8.39 -14.10 5.81
CA ARG A 111 -8.05 -14.17 4.38
C ARG A 111 -9.03 -14.99 3.55
N GLN A 112 -9.55 -16.08 4.10
CA GLN A 112 -10.52 -16.96 3.43
C GLN A 112 -11.87 -16.27 3.12
N ARG A 113 -12.13 -15.08 3.65
CA ARG A 113 -13.32 -14.27 3.36
C ARG A 113 -13.16 -13.33 2.17
N PHE A 114 -11.95 -13.27 1.59
CA PHE A 114 -11.63 -12.35 0.49
C PHE A 114 -11.19 -13.11 -0.75
N VAL A 115 -11.48 -12.52 -1.90
CA VAL A 115 -10.82 -12.89 -3.15
C VAL A 115 -9.49 -12.14 -3.19
N ALA A 116 -8.40 -12.88 -3.36
CA ALA A 116 -7.05 -12.31 -3.34
C ALA A 116 -6.55 -12.05 -4.77
N LEU A 117 -6.06 -10.83 -5.00
CA LEU A 117 -5.32 -10.45 -6.20
C LEU A 117 -3.88 -10.18 -5.79
N ARG A 118 -2.94 -10.86 -6.43
CA ARG A 118 -1.52 -10.63 -6.21
C ARG A 118 -0.99 -9.68 -7.28
N PHE A 119 -0.33 -8.62 -6.83
CA PHE A 119 0.42 -7.72 -7.69
C PHE A 119 1.91 -8.08 -7.61
N SER A 120 2.55 -8.10 -8.75
CA SER A 120 4.00 -8.23 -8.93
C SER A 120 4.52 -6.99 -9.63
N TYR A 121 5.83 -6.90 -9.77
CA TYR A 121 6.43 -5.86 -10.61
C TYR A 121 5.91 -5.96 -12.05
N PRO A 122 5.78 -4.84 -12.76
CA PRO A 122 5.47 -4.85 -14.18
C PRO A 122 6.55 -5.63 -14.96
N GLU A 123 6.17 -6.16 -16.12
CA GLU A 123 7.15 -6.67 -17.07
C GLU A 123 8.16 -5.56 -17.45
N PRO A 124 9.46 -5.88 -17.66
CA PRO A 124 10.52 -4.88 -17.83
C PRO A 124 10.21 -3.81 -18.87
N MET A 125 9.65 -4.18 -20.02
CA MET A 125 9.26 -3.21 -21.06
C MET A 125 8.16 -2.26 -20.61
N LEU A 126 7.18 -2.77 -19.85
CA LEU A 126 6.11 -1.93 -19.30
C LEU A 126 6.65 -1.04 -18.18
N GLU A 127 7.51 -1.56 -17.31
CA GLU A 127 8.14 -0.78 -16.24
C GLU A 127 9.00 0.35 -16.82
N GLN A 128 9.77 0.09 -17.89
CA GLN A 128 10.51 1.11 -18.61
C GLN A 128 9.60 2.22 -19.14
N GLN A 129 8.46 1.88 -19.74
CA GLN A 129 7.49 2.86 -20.23
C GLN A 129 6.92 3.72 -19.08
N ILE A 130 6.60 3.08 -17.94
CA ILE A 130 6.11 3.79 -16.75
C ILE A 130 7.17 4.76 -16.24
N VAL A 131 8.41 4.30 -16.04
CA VAL A 131 9.51 5.13 -15.54
C VAL A 131 9.79 6.29 -16.50
N MET A 132 9.87 6.02 -17.80
CA MET A 132 10.07 7.05 -18.84
C MET A 132 8.98 8.12 -18.81
N GLN A 133 7.71 7.71 -18.77
CA GLN A 133 6.56 8.62 -18.79
C GLN A 133 6.45 9.43 -17.50
N GLU A 134 6.62 8.80 -16.33
CA GLU A 134 6.43 9.45 -15.03
C GLU A 134 7.60 10.34 -14.62
N SER A 135 8.81 10.07 -15.12
CA SER A 135 10.01 10.85 -14.79
C SER A 135 10.51 11.74 -15.93
N GLN A 136 9.91 11.63 -17.13
CA GLN A 136 10.24 12.42 -18.33
C GLN A 136 11.73 12.26 -18.73
N ILE A 137 12.25 11.06 -18.65
CA ILE A 137 13.60 10.69 -19.11
C ILE A 137 13.51 9.95 -20.45
N ASP A 138 14.64 9.84 -21.13
CA ASP A 138 14.70 9.07 -22.38
C ASP A 138 14.62 7.53 -22.14
N ALA A 139 14.45 6.81 -23.23
CA ALA A 139 14.26 5.35 -23.18
C ALA A 139 15.54 4.61 -22.76
N GLU A 140 16.72 5.12 -23.08
CA GLU A 140 18.00 4.48 -22.74
C GLU A 140 18.23 4.54 -21.22
N LEU A 141 18.02 5.71 -20.61
CA LEU A 141 18.16 5.91 -19.17
C LEU A 141 17.11 5.11 -18.39
N ALA A 142 15.86 5.09 -18.88
CA ALA A 142 14.80 4.29 -18.26
C ALA A 142 15.13 2.78 -18.31
N ALA A 143 15.68 2.29 -19.42
CA ALA A 143 16.14 0.91 -19.54
C ALA A 143 17.24 0.59 -18.53
N LYS A 144 18.27 1.44 -18.42
CA LYS A 144 19.36 1.26 -17.43
C LYS A 144 18.85 1.18 -16.00
N LEU A 145 17.88 2.06 -15.62
CA LEU A 145 17.27 2.04 -14.30
C LEU A 145 16.48 0.75 -14.03
N VAL A 146 15.71 0.28 -15.00
CA VAL A 146 14.93 -0.96 -14.89
C VAL A 146 15.83 -2.18 -14.83
N ASP A 147 16.87 -2.24 -15.65
CA ASP A 147 17.83 -3.34 -15.65
C ASP A 147 18.60 -3.41 -14.32
N LEU A 148 19.04 -2.25 -13.80
CA LEU A 148 19.64 -2.14 -12.46
C LEU A 148 18.67 -2.65 -11.40
N ALA A 149 17.42 -2.19 -11.39
CA ALA A 149 16.41 -2.67 -10.44
C ALA A 149 16.20 -4.18 -10.52
N GLY A 150 16.17 -4.73 -11.74
CA GLY A 150 16.11 -6.18 -11.96
C GLY A 150 17.31 -6.92 -11.37
N ALA A 151 18.53 -6.34 -11.43
CA ALA A 151 19.71 -6.89 -10.79
C ALA A 151 19.61 -6.84 -9.26
N LEU A 152 19.20 -5.69 -8.69
CA LEU A 152 19.03 -5.51 -7.25
C LEU A 152 17.94 -6.45 -6.68
N ARG A 153 16.82 -6.60 -7.37
CA ARG A 153 15.73 -7.52 -6.97
C ARG A 153 16.16 -8.99 -6.94
N ARG A 154 17.17 -9.39 -7.68
CA ARG A 154 17.74 -10.75 -7.61
C ARG A 154 18.59 -10.98 -6.35
N LEU A 155 19.00 -9.92 -5.67
CA LEU A 155 19.73 -9.96 -4.40
C LEU A 155 18.78 -9.86 -3.18
N GLU A 156 17.47 -9.96 -3.40
CA GLU A 156 16.40 -9.75 -2.40
C GLU A 156 16.56 -10.56 -1.11
N SER A 157 17.18 -11.75 -1.16
CA SER A 157 17.42 -12.57 0.04
C SER A 157 18.33 -11.90 1.09
N ASP A 158 19.10 -10.91 0.69
CA ASP A 158 20.11 -10.24 1.52
C ASP A 158 19.76 -8.77 1.81
N LEU A 159 18.58 -8.31 1.39
CA LEU A 159 18.14 -6.93 1.52
C LEU A 159 16.92 -6.81 2.44
N ASP A 160 16.88 -5.75 3.23
CA ASP A 160 15.74 -5.40 4.09
C ASP A 160 14.54 -4.91 3.27
N GLU A 161 14.79 -4.27 2.13
CA GLU A 161 13.81 -3.65 1.26
C GLU A 161 14.06 -4.02 -0.22
N VAL A 162 13.09 -3.79 -1.09
CA VAL A 162 13.15 -4.16 -2.50
C VAL A 162 13.07 -2.92 -3.41
N ALA A 163 13.86 -2.90 -4.49
CA ALA A 163 13.85 -1.81 -5.48
C ALA A 163 12.48 -1.68 -6.18
N SER A 164 11.60 -0.84 -5.64
CA SER A 164 10.26 -0.62 -6.17
C SER A 164 10.29 0.29 -7.42
N THR A 165 9.30 0.16 -8.30
CA THR A 165 9.11 1.06 -9.45
C THR A 165 9.01 2.54 -9.02
N ARG A 166 8.51 2.81 -7.81
CA ARG A 166 8.45 4.16 -7.23
C ARG A 166 9.84 4.76 -7.06
N LEU A 167 10.80 3.99 -6.56
CA LEU A 167 12.19 4.44 -6.40
C LEU A 167 12.84 4.74 -7.77
N LEU A 168 12.51 3.94 -8.81
CA LEU A 168 13.00 4.21 -10.16
C LEU A 168 12.45 5.52 -10.73
N ILE A 169 11.17 5.83 -10.48
CA ILE A 169 10.56 7.10 -10.88
C ILE A 169 11.24 8.26 -10.17
N TYR A 170 11.54 8.13 -8.87
CA TYR A 170 12.26 9.16 -8.12
C TYR A 170 13.69 9.34 -8.66
N ALA A 171 14.40 8.23 -8.92
CA ALA A 171 15.72 8.28 -9.53
C ALA A 171 15.68 8.98 -10.89
N GLY A 172 14.76 8.62 -11.76
CA GLY A 172 14.58 9.26 -13.06
C GLY A 172 14.33 10.76 -12.96
N ARG A 173 13.46 11.19 -12.05
CA ARG A 173 13.17 12.63 -11.81
C ARG A 173 14.41 13.40 -11.32
N MET A 174 15.21 12.80 -10.43
CA MET A 174 16.43 13.45 -9.93
C MET A 174 17.50 13.55 -11.03
N ILE A 175 17.66 12.52 -11.85
CA ILE A 175 18.57 12.58 -13.00
C ILE A 175 18.08 13.63 -14.02
N SER A 176 16.80 13.66 -14.32
CA SER A 176 16.18 14.67 -15.19
C SER A 176 16.40 16.10 -14.70
N SER A 177 16.52 16.31 -13.37
CA SER A 177 16.85 17.60 -12.77
C SER A 177 18.34 17.95 -12.81
N GLY A 178 19.19 17.09 -13.37
CA GLY A 178 20.62 17.34 -13.55
C GLY A 178 21.53 16.72 -12.48
N MET A 179 21.01 15.86 -11.61
CA MET A 179 21.87 15.15 -10.64
C MET A 179 22.66 14.03 -11.33
N PRO A 180 23.93 13.81 -10.94
CA PRO A 180 24.75 12.73 -11.48
C PRO A 180 24.11 11.35 -11.22
N PRO A 181 24.01 10.47 -12.24
CA PRO A 181 23.31 9.19 -12.11
C PRO A 181 23.79 8.31 -10.95
N LEU A 182 25.09 8.18 -10.73
CA LEU A 182 25.64 7.39 -9.62
C LEU A 182 25.26 7.95 -8.25
N GLN A 183 25.24 9.28 -8.11
CA GLN A 183 24.79 9.91 -6.87
C GLN A 183 23.30 9.63 -6.62
N VAL A 184 22.49 9.69 -7.68
CA VAL A 184 21.06 9.36 -7.59
C VAL A 184 20.86 7.88 -7.27
N CYS A 185 21.62 6.96 -7.87
CA CYS A 185 21.57 5.54 -7.51
C CYS A 185 21.86 5.32 -6.03
N ARG A 186 22.83 6.03 -5.46
CA ARG A 186 23.10 5.97 -4.02
C ARG A 186 21.87 6.41 -3.21
N CYS A 187 21.37 7.63 -3.46
CA CYS A 187 20.31 8.22 -2.65
C CYS A 187 18.93 7.57 -2.85
N CYS A 188 18.62 7.12 -4.06
CA CYS A 188 17.29 6.61 -4.40
C CYS A 188 17.19 5.09 -4.42
N LEU A 189 18.29 4.37 -4.56
CA LEU A 189 18.27 2.91 -4.70
C LEU A 189 19.09 2.21 -3.61
N ALA A 190 20.34 2.62 -3.34
CA ALA A 190 21.18 1.88 -2.41
C ALA A 190 20.85 2.18 -0.94
N GLU A 191 20.87 3.45 -0.53
CA GLU A 191 20.55 3.85 0.85
C GLU A 191 19.12 3.47 1.31
N PRO A 192 18.05 3.58 0.47
CA PRO A 192 16.72 3.15 0.89
C PRO A 192 16.55 1.63 1.00
N LEU A 193 17.47 0.82 0.51
CA LEU A 193 17.35 -0.64 0.52
C LEU A 193 18.10 -1.29 1.69
N SER A 194 19.00 -0.58 2.37
CA SER A 194 19.71 -1.11 3.53
C SER A 194 20.36 0.00 4.36
N ASP A 195 20.31 -0.16 5.68
CA ASP A 195 21.04 0.67 6.64
C ASP A 195 22.50 0.19 6.86
N ASP A 196 22.87 -0.99 6.33
CA ASP A 196 24.23 -1.52 6.42
C ASP A 196 25.14 -0.95 5.34
N LEU A 197 26.19 -0.24 5.75
CA LEU A 197 27.13 0.41 4.85
C LEU A 197 27.83 -0.53 3.87
N LEU A 198 28.12 -1.78 4.27
CA LEU A 198 28.77 -2.76 3.39
C LEU A 198 27.81 -3.19 2.28
N THR A 199 26.55 -3.41 2.64
CA THR A 199 25.48 -3.71 1.69
C THR A 199 25.26 -2.54 0.72
N VAL A 200 25.19 -1.30 1.22
CA VAL A 200 25.06 -0.10 0.38
C VAL A 200 26.22 0.00 -0.63
N GLU A 201 27.47 -0.22 -0.20
CA GLU A 201 28.61 -0.19 -1.13
C GLU A 201 28.54 -1.33 -2.17
N ALA A 202 28.12 -2.54 -1.76
CA ALA A 202 27.91 -3.64 -2.70
C ALA A 202 26.83 -3.31 -3.76
N LEU A 203 25.72 -2.68 -3.35
CA LEU A 203 24.68 -2.19 -4.28
C LEU A 203 25.23 -1.12 -5.23
N MET A 204 26.10 -0.23 -4.73
CA MET A 204 26.76 0.78 -5.54
C MET A 204 27.74 0.18 -6.57
N GLU A 205 28.43 -0.93 -6.24
CA GLU A 205 29.24 -1.64 -7.25
C GLU A 205 28.35 -2.17 -8.40
N VAL A 206 27.16 -2.70 -8.06
CA VAL A 206 26.21 -3.10 -9.11
C VAL A 206 25.74 -1.90 -9.92
N ALA A 207 25.43 -0.75 -9.28
CA ALA A 207 25.00 0.46 -9.98
C ALA A 207 26.06 0.98 -10.96
N ARG A 208 27.36 0.88 -10.61
CA ARG A 208 28.48 1.27 -11.50
C ARG A 208 28.52 0.45 -12.80
N LEU A 209 28.04 -0.78 -12.82
CA LEU A 209 27.99 -1.58 -14.05
C LEU A 209 27.02 -1.00 -15.11
N TYR A 210 26.02 -0.25 -14.67
CA TYR A 210 25.01 0.36 -15.55
C TYR A 210 25.26 1.84 -15.83
N PHE A 211 25.97 2.54 -14.95
CA PHE A 211 26.16 3.99 -14.97
C PHE A 211 27.64 4.45 -14.92
N ALA A 212 28.61 3.54 -15.03
CA ALA A 212 29.99 3.95 -15.26
C ALA A 212 30.13 4.51 -16.69
N GLU A 213 30.83 5.63 -16.83
CA GLU A 213 31.24 6.17 -18.12
C GLU A 213 32.32 5.33 -18.77
#